data_11ada0b6d354e8796d5f56c098607c4f
#
_entry.id   11ada0b6d354e8796d5f56c098607c4f
#
_cell.length_a   1.000
_cell.length_b   1.000
_cell.length_c   1.000
_cell.angle_alpha   90.00
_cell.angle_beta   90.00
_cell.angle_gamma   90.00
#
_symmetry.space_group_name_H-M   'P 1'
#
loop_
_entity.id
_entity.type
_entity.pdbx_description
1 polymer ?
#
loop_
_entity_poly.entity_id
_entity_poly.type
_entity_poly.pdbx_seq_one_letter_code
_entity_poly.pdbx_strand_id
1 'polypeptide(L)'
;MTIQTIVASINLGGRVHLEEVARRLPRSMYEPEQFPGLIHRMLDPKTVILIFSTGKLVCVGGKTEKDVYRSVNQIHNLLEEKDLMIYDRDYDFSQTSK
;
A
#
# COMPACT_ATOMS: atom_id res chain seq x y z
N MET A 1 -13.59 24.98 -13.71
CA MET A 1 -13.54 24.36 -12.45
C MET A 1 -12.34 23.42 -12.32
N THR A 2 -11.72 23.44 -11.22
CA THR A 2 -10.53 22.65 -11.05
C THR A 2 -10.77 21.54 -10.08
N ILE A 3 -10.39 20.36 -10.46
CA ILE A 3 -10.50 19.24 -9.56
C ILE A 3 -9.13 19.04 -8.96
N GLN A 4 -9.08 19.10 -7.67
CA GLN A 4 -7.83 18.91 -7.00
C GLN A 4 -7.80 17.56 -6.32
N THR A 5 -6.85 16.77 -6.73
CA THR A 5 -6.66 15.48 -6.11
C THR A 5 -5.26 15.45 -5.55
N ILE A 6 -5.14 14.92 -4.38
CA ILE A 6 -3.85 14.79 -3.74
C ILE A 6 -3.28 13.44 -4.08
N VAL A 7 -2.06 13.42 -4.54
CA VAL A 7 -1.36 12.18 -4.84
C VAL A 7 -0.15 12.12 -3.92
N ALA A 8 -0.06 11.06 -3.16
CA ALA A 8 1.06 10.88 -2.24
C ALA A 8 1.76 9.57 -2.52
N SER A 9 3.05 9.60 -2.42
CA SER A 9 3.86 8.42 -2.65
C SER A 9 4.62 8.12 -1.37
N ILE A 10 4.52 6.89 -0.89
CA ILE A 10 5.10 6.51 0.37
C ILE A 10 5.80 5.18 0.22
N ASN A 11 6.87 5.01 0.97
CA ASN A 11 7.60 3.75 0.96
C ASN A 11 7.42 3.08 2.31
N LEU A 12 6.95 1.86 2.29
CA LEU A 12 6.65 1.15 3.54
C LEU A 12 7.87 0.54 4.21
N GLY A 13 8.99 0.51 3.52
CA GLY A 13 10.18 -0.03 4.14
C GLY A 13 10.34 -1.54 4.04
N GLY A 14 9.49 -2.18 3.26
CA GLY A 14 9.57 -3.61 3.06
C GLY A 14 8.80 -3.97 1.83
N ARG A 15 8.89 -5.21 1.40
CA ARG A 15 8.18 -5.66 0.23
C ARG A 15 6.77 -6.09 0.60
N VAL A 16 5.90 -6.17 -0.38
CA VAL A 16 4.52 -6.55 -0.16
C VAL A 16 4.20 -7.74 -1.06
N HIS A 17 3.53 -8.71 -0.49
CA HIS A 17 3.14 -9.91 -1.21
C HIS A 17 1.82 -9.62 -1.92
N LEU A 18 1.90 -9.10 -3.14
CA LEU A 18 0.71 -8.59 -3.82
C LEU A 18 -0.36 -9.65 -4.08
N GLU A 19 0.06 -10.85 -4.39
CA GLU A 19 -0.90 -11.90 -4.65
C GLU A 19 -1.72 -12.24 -3.41
N GLU A 20 -1.06 -12.23 -2.26
CA GLU A 20 -1.75 -12.51 -1.02
C GLU A 20 -2.68 -11.36 -0.65
N VAL A 21 -2.23 -10.15 -0.90
CA VAL A 21 -3.07 -8.98 -0.63
C VAL A 21 -4.34 -9.07 -1.47
N ALA A 22 -4.18 -9.42 -2.74
CA ALA A 22 -5.33 -9.52 -3.62
C ALA A 22 -6.31 -10.57 -3.16
N ARG A 23 -5.81 -11.64 -2.57
CA ARG A 23 -6.68 -12.71 -2.09
C ARG A 23 -7.34 -12.39 -0.78
N ARG A 24 -6.67 -11.66 0.09
CA ARG A 24 -7.15 -11.44 1.44
C ARG A 24 -7.90 -10.16 1.66
N LEU A 25 -7.61 -9.13 0.88
CA LEU A 25 -8.27 -7.86 1.06
C LEU A 25 -9.36 -7.66 0.03
N PRO A 26 -10.55 -7.27 0.45
CA PRO A 26 -11.62 -7.00 -0.51
C PRO A 26 -11.30 -5.74 -1.29
N ARG A 27 -11.92 -5.59 -2.42
CA ARG A 27 -11.76 -4.42 -3.28
C ARG A 27 -10.33 -4.24 -3.75
N SER A 28 -9.59 -5.34 -3.85
CA SER A 28 -8.23 -5.30 -4.36
C SER A 28 -8.20 -6.01 -5.70
N MET A 29 -7.45 -5.44 -6.63
CA MET A 29 -7.32 -6.01 -7.95
C MET A 29 -5.85 -6.06 -8.31
N TYR A 30 -5.36 -7.22 -8.66
CA TYR A 30 -3.97 -7.37 -9.05
C TYR A 30 -3.93 -8.13 -10.37
N GLU A 31 -3.59 -7.40 -11.43
CA GLU A 31 -3.48 -7.97 -12.77
C GLU A 31 -2.14 -7.53 -13.34
N PRO A 32 -1.08 -8.27 -13.03
CA PRO A 32 0.25 -7.85 -13.43
C PRO A 32 0.46 -7.69 -14.92
N GLU A 33 -0.38 -8.33 -15.71
CA GLU A 33 -0.28 -8.16 -17.15
C GLU A 33 -0.78 -6.80 -17.60
N GLN A 34 -1.65 -6.20 -16.82
CA GLN A 34 -2.21 -4.90 -17.16
C GLN A 34 -1.47 -3.79 -16.44
N PHE A 35 -1.12 -4.02 -15.20
CA PHE A 35 -0.53 -2.99 -14.38
C PHE A 35 0.32 -3.67 -13.30
N PRO A 36 1.57 -3.26 -13.12
CA PRO A 36 2.48 -3.96 -12.22
C PRO A 36 2.17 -3.83 -10.74
N GLY A 37 1.24 -2.97 -10.37
CA GLY A 37 0.89 -2.79 -8.97
C GLY A 37 -0.48 -3.34 -8.67
N LEU A 38 -0.81 -3.37 -7.39
CA LEU A 38 -2.12 -3.79 -6.95
C LEU A 38 -2.96 -2.55 -6.70
N ILE A 39 -4.22 -2.58 -7.12
CA ILE A 39 -5.13 -1.47 -6.93
C ILE A 39 -6.10 -1.83 -5.81
N HIS A 40 -6.08 -1.06 -4.76
CA HIS A 40 -6.97 -1.27 -3.62
C HIS A 40 -7.83 -0.04 -3.43
N ARG A 41 -9.13 -0.23 -3.43
CA ARG A 41 -10.04 0.90 -3.28
C ARG A 41 -10.51 1.00 -1.85
N MET A 42 -10.43 2.18 -1.30
CA MET A 42 -10.89 2.43 0.05
C MET A 42 -12.20 3.18 0.02
N LEU A 43 -13.04 2.88 0.96
CA LEU A 43 -14.35 3.51 1.00
C LEU A 43 -14.38 4.72 1.94
N ASP A 44 -13.62 4.67 3.00
CA ASP A 44 -13.64 5.75 3.97
C ASP A 44 -12.26 5.94 4.56
N PRO A 45 -11.56 6.94 4.13
CA PRO A 45 -11.93 7.92 3.11
C PRO A 45 -11.91 7.30 1.71
N LYS A 46 -12.64 7.90 0.80
CA LYS A 46 -12.78 7.36 -0.53
C LYS A 46 -11.54 7.68 -1.35
N THR A 47 -10.62 6.75 -1.40
CA THR A 47 -9.36 6.91 -2.09
C THR A 47 -9.00 5.61 -2.79
N VAL A 48 -7.98 5.68 -3.63
CA VAL A 48 -7.46 4.51 -4.30
C VAL A 48 -5.99 4.40 -3.93
N ILE A 49 -5.59 3.22 -3.52
CA ILE A 49 -4.20 2.98 -3.14
C ILE A 49 -3.58 2.04 -4.16
N LEU A 50 -2.47 2.44 -4.71
CA LEU A 50 -1.70 1.59 -5.60
C LEU A 50 -0.53 1.04 -4.80
N ILE A 51 -0.45 -0.28 -4.74
CA ILE A 51 0.59 -0.94 -3.94
C ILE A 51 1.51 -1.69 -4.87
N PHE A 52 2.80 -1.45 -4.71
CA PHE A 52 3.80 -2.13 -5.51
C PHE A 52 4.57 -3.14 -4.68
N SER A 53 5.07 -4.16 -5.32
CA SER A 53 5.76 -5.23 -4.60
C SER A 53 6.99 -4.74 -3.86
N THR A 54 7.57 -3.64 -4.28
CA THR A 54 8.72 -3.07 -3.60
C THR A 54 8.37 -2.40 -2.29
N GLY A 55 7.08 -2.28 -2.00
CA GLY A 55 6.65 -1.60 -0.79
C GLY A 55 6.27 -0.16 -1.02
N LYS A 56 6.26 0.26 -2.25
CA LYS A 56 5.87 1.62 -2.57
C LYS A 56 4.36 1.72 -2.62
N LEU A 57 3.84 2.75 -2.01
CA LEU A 57 2.41 3.03 -2.04
C LEU A 57 2.18 4.37 -2.71
N VAL A 58 1.14 4.44 -3.52
CA VAL A 58 0.71 5.69 -4.09
C VAL A 58 -0.77 5.84 -3.74
N CYS A 59 -1.10 6.90 -3.05
CA CYS A 59 -2.48 7.17 -2.66
C CYS A 59 -3.03 8.27 -3.56
N VAL A 60 -4.14 7.99 -4.20
CA VAL A 60 -4.75 8.90 -5.14
C VAL A 60 -6.19 9.16 -4.72
N GLY A 61 -6.65 10.36 -4.93
CA GLY A 61 -8.06 10.66 -4.72
C GLY A 61 -8.42 11.29 -3.41
N GLY A 62 -7.44 11.53 -2.56
CA GLY A 62 -7.71 12.20 -1.30
C GLY A 62 -8.04 13.66 -1.54
N LYS A 63 -8.97 14.19 -0.77
CA LYS A 63 -9.33 15.59 -0.88
C LYS A 63 -8.53 16.45 0.08
N THR A 64 -8.03 15.86 1.14
CA THR A 64 -7.23 16.58 2.10
C THR A 64 -6.06 15.70 2.49
N GLU A 65 -5.09 16.30 3.15
CA GLU A 65 -3.95 15.54 3.62
C GLU A 65 -4.37 14.53 4.68
N LYS A 66 -5.39 14.86 5.44
CA LYS A 66 -5.91 13.94 6.42
C LYS A 66 -6.43 12.67 5.78
N ASP A 67 -7.12 12.81 4.66
CA ASP A 67 -7.64 11.66 3.95
C ASP A 67 -6.50 10.75 3.51
N VAL A 68 -5.44 11.34 3.02
CA VAL A 68 -4.28 10.59 2.57
C VAL A 68 -3.65 9.84 3.73
N TYR A 69 -3.45 10.53 4.84
CA TYR A 69 -2.85 9.91 6.02
C TYR A 69 -3.70 8.76 6.53
N ARG A 70 -5.01 8.97 6.58
CA ARG A 70 -5.90 7.93 7.08
C ARG A 70 -5.88 6.72 6.18
N SER A 71 -5.89 6.94 4.88
CA SER A 71 -5.86 5.84 3.92
C SER A 71 -4.57 5.05 4.04
N VAL A 72 -3.46 5.75 4.08
CA VAL A 72 -2.17 5.10 4.16
C VAL A 72 -2.03 4.34 5.47
N ASN A 73 -2.45 4.93 6.56
CA ASN A 73 -2.37 4.26 7.85
C ASN A 73 -3.25 3.02 7.89
N GLN A 74 -4.43 3.11 7.33
CA GLN A 74 -5.33 1.97 7.32
C GLN A 74 -4.77 0.81 6.52
N ILE A 75 -4.25 1.12 5.32
CA ILE A 75 -3.73 0.04 4.50
C ILE A 75 -2.45 -0.54 5.10
N HIS A 76 -1.62 0.31 5.66
CA HIS A 76 -0.39 -0.16 6.29
C HIS A 76 -0.72 -1.08 7.48
N ASN A 77 -1.68 -0.67 8.29
CA ASN A 77 -2.09 -1.49 9.43
C ASN A 77 -2.67 -2.82 8.98
N LEU A 78 -3.45 -2.81 7.92
CA LEU A 78 -4.00 -4.04 7.40
C LEU A 78 -2.91 -4.98 6.91
N LEU A 79 -1.92 -4.43 6.22
CA LEU A 79 -0.83 -5.26 5.72
C LEU A 79 -0.02 -5.85 6.87
N GLU A 80 0.20 -5.07 7.91
CA GLU A 80 0.95 -5.57 9.05
C GLU A 80 0.14 -6.60 9.83
N GLU A 81 -1.11 -6.30 10.01
CA GLU A 81 -1.98 -7.14 10.79
C GLU A 81 -2.17 -8.52 10.15
N LYS A 82 -2.24 -8.55 8.84
CA LYS A 82 -2.42 -9.80 8.13
C LYS A 82 -1.11 -10.42 7.68
N ASP A 83 -0.01 -9.84 8.13
CA ASP A 83 1.32 -10.37 7.85
C ASP A 83 1.60 -10.46 6.36
N LEU A 84 1.22 -9.42 5.65
CA LEU A 84 1.40 -9.38 4.21
C LEU A 84 2.65 -8.61 3.79
N MET A 85 3.36 -8.04 4.76
CA MET A 85 4.61 -7.36 4.47
C MET A 85 5.75 -8.35 4.56
N ILE A 86 6.73 -8.17 3.70
CA ILE A 86 7.92 -8.98 3.71
C ILE A 86 9.09 -8.05 3.99
N TYR A 87 9.74 -8.27 5.11
CA TYR A 87 10.88 -7.45 5.47
C TYR A 87 12.14 -8.27 5.29
N ASP A 88 13.17 -7.63 4.85
CA ASP A 88 14.44 -8.30 4.65
C ASP A 88 15.18 -8.41 5.98
N ARG A 89 14.54 -8.96 6.96
CA ARG A 89 15.08 -9.01 8.27
C ARG A 89 16.22 -9.96 8.42
N ASP A 90 16.17 -11.01 7.69
CA ASP A 90 17.21 -11.95 7.73
C ASP A 90 18.50 -11.34 7.35
N TYR A 91 18.44 -10.53 6.34
CA TYR A 91 19.56 -9.86 5.84
C TYR A 91 20.08 -8.87 6.83
N ASP A 92 19.18 -8.07 7.35
CA ASP A 92 19.47 -7.11 8.30
C ASP A 92 19.98 -7.71 9.52
N PHE A 93 19.36 -8.74 9.95
CA PHE A 93 19.63 -9.35 11.16
C PHE A 93 21.00 -9.94 11.22
N SER A 94 21.44 -10.39 10.12
CA SER A 94 22.72 -10.97 10.13
C SER A 94 23.81 -9.99 10.41
N GLN A 95 23.54 -8.74 10.31
CA GLN A 95 24.53 -7.80 10.60
C GLN A 95 24.27 -7.08 11.81
N THR A 96 23.27 -7.17 12.33
CA THR A 96 23.14 -6.50 13.49
C THR A 96 23.49 -7.34 14.56
N SER A 97 23.63 -7.51 14.41
CA SER A 97 23.47 -7.81 15.21
C SER A 97 23.67 -7.70 15.89
N LYS A 98 23.70 -7.44 15.50
CA LYS A 98 23.62 -7.23 16.04
C LYS A 98 23.74 -7.32 16.44
#